data_58da79ee81bef28e6e2d77fa60aafb4d
#
_entry.id   58da79ee81bef28e6e2d77fa60aafb4d
#
_cell.length_a   1.000
_cell.length_b   1.000
_cell.length_c   1.000
_cell.angle_alpha   90.00
_cell.angle_beta   90.00
_cell.angle_gamma   90.00
#
_symmetry.space_group_name_H-M   'P 1'
#
loop_
_entity.id
_entity.type
_entity.pdbx_description
1 polymer ?
#
loop_
_entity_poly.entity_id
_entity_poly.type
_entity_poly.pdbx_seq_one_letter_code
_entity_poly.pdbx_strand_id
1 'polypeptide(L)'
;MVADLAQEALDIMRKAADKYAATGVADHEAMTMAQMKSGLTMQLLNHSRAASGAEHLMAHLVEMQPPRFENAEGIHGECVGVGTFACIKEYHRLASLPTPKAKPFEPLSEAWIREKFGDRLAPGIIKENENDVLATFDPQNIVDHWDEIRAMINELPSVEEAEALYKGCNA
;
A
#
# COMPACT_ATOMS: atom_id res chain seq x y z
N MET A 1 7.75 15.24 -12.88
CA MET A 1 7.32 16.25 -11.86
C MET A 1 6.63 15.62 -10.66
N VAL A 2 5.44 14.98 -10.78
CA VAL A 2 4.80 14.36 -9.60
C VAL A 2 5.63 13.19 -9.07
N ALA A 3 6.06 12.29 -9.94
CA ALA A 3 6.93 11.15 -9.57
C ALA A 3 8.25 11.62 -8.95
N ASP A 4 8.88 12.65 -9.51
CA ASP A 4 10.13 13.19 -8.97
C ASP A 4 9.95 13.76 -7.56
N LEU A 5 8.82 14.47 -7.34
CA LEU A 5 8.50 15.02 -6.03
C LEU A 5 8.20 13.92 -5.00
N ALA A 6 7.53 12.85 -5.43
CA ALA A 6 7.29 11.68 -4.58
C ALA A 6 8.61 10.98 -4.22
N GLN A 7 9.52 10.83 -5.21
CA GLN A 7 10.84 10.24 -4.99
C GLN A 7 11.68 11.08 -4.03
N GLU A 8 11.68 12.42 -4.21
CA GLU A 8 12.35 13.32 -3.26
C GLU A 8 11.81 13.17 -1.83
N ALA A 9 10.49 13.05 -1.65
CA ALA A 9 9.88 12.84 -0.33
C ALA A 9 10.38 11.53 0.29
N LEU A 10 10.41 10.45 -0.50
CA LEU A 10 10.90 9.15 -0.08
C LEU A 10 12.39 9.19 0.32
N ASP A 11 13.22 9.85 -0.49
CA ASP A 11 14.67 9.97 -0.22
C ASP A 11 14.96 10.76 1.05
N ILE A 12 14.19 11.82 1.32
CA ILE A 12 14.29 12.58 2.57
C ILE A 12 13.93 11.68 3.76
N MET A 13 12.82 10.93 3.66
CA MET A 13 12.36 10.05 4.74
C MET A 13 13.36 8.91 5.00
N ARG A 14 13.93 8.29 3.97
CA ARG A 14 14.98 7.26 4.13
C ARG A 14 16.19 7.79 4.88
N LYS A 15 16.70 8.97 4.50
CA LYS A 15 17.82 9.61 5.21
C LYS A 15 17.48 9.93 6.66
N ALA A 16 16.25 10.36 6.94
CA ALA A 16 15.80 10.60 8.31
C ALA A 16 15.72 9.30 9.13
N ALA A 17 15.25 8.21 8.52
CA ALA A 17 15.21 6.89 9.14
C ALA A 17 16.63 6.34 9.42
N ASP A 18 17.53 6.44 8.45
CA ASP A 18 18.94 6.02 8.63
C ASP A 18 19.62 6.81 9.74
N LYS A 19 19.38 8.13 9.82
CA LYS A 19 19.88 8.98 10.90
C LYS A 19 19.33 8.53 12.26
N TYR A 20 18.03 8.27 12.34
CA TYR A 20 17.40 7.79 13.56
C TYR A 20 17.97 6.43 13.98
N ALA A 21 18.09 5.48 13.08
CA ALA A 21 18.66 4.18 13.34
C ALA A 21 20.12 4.27 13.88
N ALA A 22 20.91 5.23 13.37
CA ALA A 22 22.29 5.44 13.77
C ALA A 22 22.47 6.21 15.10
N THR A 23 21.53 7.11 15.42
CA THR A 23 21.73 8.10 16.51
C THR A 23 20.64 8.05 17.60
N GLY A 24 19.49 7.43 17.34
CA GLY A 24 18.30 7.50 18.18
C GLY A 24 17.62 8.88 18.19
N VAL A 25 18.03 9.81 17.30
CA VAL A 25 17.52 11.18 17.25
C VAL A 25 16.68 11.39 15.99
N ALA A 26 15.40 11.66 16.18
CA ALA A 26 14.48 11.94 15.07
C ALA A 26 14.77 13.29 14.40
N ASP A 27 14.75 13.32 13.07
CA ASP A 27 14.87 14.53 12.26
C ASP A 27 13.48 15.06 11.90
N HIS A 28 12.87 15.79 12.84
CA HIS A 28 11.51 16.31 12.67
C HIS A 28 11.37 17.27 11.49
N GLU A 29 12.41 18.05 11.17
CA GLU A 29 12.39 18.95 10.01
C GLU A 29 12.35 18.16 8.71
N ALA A 30 13.23 17.18 8.56
CA ALA A 30 13.24 16.30 7.37
C ALA A 30 11.92 15.52 7.24
N MET A 31 11.42 14.94 8.32
CA MET A 31 10.14 14.22 8.34
C MET A 31 8.96 15.14 7.92
N THR A 32 8.91 16.35 8.46
CA THR A 32 7.86 17.33 8.10
C THR A 32 7.96 17.71 6.62
N MET A 33 9.18 17.98 6.13
CA MET A 33 9.39 18.31 4.71
C MET A 33 8.95 17.16 3.79
N ALA A 34 9.27 15.92 4.13
CA ALA A 34 8.85 14.74 3.37
C ALA A 34 7.32 14.61 3.31
N GLN A 35 6.64 14.80 4.45
CA GLN A 35 5.17 14.77 4.52
C GLN A 35 4.53 15.88 3.69
N MET A 36 5.08 17.11 3.75
CA MET A 36 4.57 18.22 2.93
C MET A 36 4.73 17.96 1.44
N LYS A 37 5.88 17.43 1.00
CA LYS A 37 6.10 17.03 -0.39
C LYS A 37 5.15 15.93 -0.82
N SER A 38 4.95 14.90 -0.01
CA SER A 38 3.99 13.82 -0.25
C SER A 38 2.55 14.37 -0.38
N GLY A 39 2.13 15.26 0.52
CA GLY A 39 0.83 15.95 0.42
C GLY A 39 0.68 16.76 -0.86
N LEU A 40 1.74 17.46 -1.28
CA LEU A 40 1.73 18.22 -2.53
C LEU A 40 1.59 17.31 -3.77
N THR A 41 2.18 16.12 -3.76
CA THR A 41 2.00 15.15 -4.87
C THR A 41 0.53 14.73 -5.01
N MET A 42 -0.17 14.50 -3.89
CA MET A 42 -1.60 14.19 -3.93
C MET A 42 -2.43 15.35 -4.50
N GLN A 43 -2.11 16.58 -4.13
CA GLN A 43 -2.79 17.77 -4.67
C GLN A 43 -2.55 17.93 -6.19
N LEU A 44 -1.32 17.78 -6.64
CA LEU A 44 -0.96 17.88 -8.05
C LEU A 44 -1.58 16.77 -8.91
N LEU A 45 -1.71 15.56 -8.36
CA LEU A 45 -2.36 14.44 -9.04
C LEU A 45 -3.89 14.50 -8.95
N ASN A 46 -4.42 15.32 -8.04
CA ASN A 46 -5.83 15.33 -7.64
C ASN A 46 -6.33 13.94 -7.22
N HIS A 47 -5.47 13.15 -6.60
CA HIS A 47 -5.76 11.79 -6.16
C HIS A 47 -4.79 11.35 -5.06
N SER A 48 -5.28 10.58 -4.07
CA SER A 48 -4.47 10.07 -2.94
C SER A 48 -3.45 9.00 -3.35
N ARG A 49 -3.60 8.37 -4.51
CA ARG A 49 -2.72 7.27 -4.98
C ARG A 49 -1.23 7.63 -5.07
N ALA A 50 -0.88 8.92 -5.07
CA ALA A 50 0.52 9.34 -5.01
C ALA A 50 1.19 9.05 -3.66
N ALA A 51 0.41 8.82 -2.60
CA ALA A 51 0.91 8.59 -1.25
C ALA A 51 0.16 7.49 -0.49
N SER A 52 -0.85 6.86 -1.09
CA SER A 52 -1.73 5.87 -0.47
C SER A 52 -2.00 4.76 -1.48
N GLY A 53 -1.31 3.66 -1.36
CA GLY A 53 -1.41 2.49 -2.23
C GLY A 53 -2.13 1.31 -1.56
N ALA A 54 -1.72 0.09 -1.94
CA ALA A 54 -2.30 -1.14 -1.42
C ALA A 54 -2.04 -1.32 0.09
N GLU A 55 -0.93 -0.80 0.60
CA GLU A 55 -0.57 -0.81 2.01
C GLU A 55 -1.59 -0.06 2.87
N HIS A 56 -2.10 1.09 2.40
CA HIS A 56 -3.16 1.83 3.07
C HIS A 56 -4.50 1.09 3.06
N LEU A 57 -4.83 0.40 1.97
CA LEU A 57 -6.03 -0.44 1.92
C LEU A 57 -5.95 -1.58 2.95
N MET A 58 -4.76 -2.17 3.14
CA MET A 58 -4.54 -3.17 4.18
C MET A 58 -4.64 -2.56 5.59
N ALA A 59 -4.11 -1.36 5.81
CA ALA A 59 -4.25 -0.64 7.07
C ALA A 59 -5.73 -0.40 7.40
N HIS A 60 -6.48 0.14 6.47
CA HIS A 60 -7.92 0.37 6.65
C HIS A 60 -8.69 -0.93 6.88
N LEU A 61 -8.31 -2.03 6.25
CA LEU A 61 -8.90 -3.33 6.53
C LEU A 61 -8.73 -3.73 8.00
N VAL A 62 -7.54 -3.54 8.55
CA VAL A 62 -7.27 -3.81 9.99
C VAL A 62 -8.08 -2.86 10.87
N GLU A 63 -8.08 -1.57 10.57
CA GLU A 63 -8.79 -0.52 11.32
C GLU A 63 -10.33 -0.69 11.31
N MET A 64 -10.87 -1.23 10.22
CA MET A 64 -12.31 -1.57 10.13
C MET A 64 -12.70 -2.73 11.05
N GLN A 65 -11.74 -3.48 11.57
CA GLN A 65 -11.94 -4.60 12.49
C GLN A 65 -13.02 -5.59 11.99
N PRO A 66 -12.86 -6.19 10.79
CA PRO A 66 -13.71 -7.29 10.39
C PRO A 66 -13.52 -8.48 11.36
N PRO A 67 -14.36 -9.50 11.36
CA PRO A 67 -14.31 -10.60 12.34
C PRO A 67 -12.92 -11.23 12.51
N ARG A 68 -12.12 -11.27 11.45
CA ARG A 68 -10.75 -11.82 11.51
C ARG A 68 -9.77 -10.93 12.27
N PHE A 69 -10.05 -9.63 12.37
CA PHE A 69 -9.21 -8.61 13.00
C PHE A 69 -9.93 -7.90 14.17
N GLU A 70 -10.95 -8.53 14.76
CA GLU A 70 -11.84 -7.93 15.77
C GLU A 70 -11.11 -7.31 16.97
N ASN A 71 -9.93 -7.82 17.31
CA ASN A 71 -9.12 -7.32 18.42
C ASN A 71 -7.77 -6.75 17.95
N ALA A 72 -7.65 -6.41 16.68
CA ALA A 72 -6.43 -5.78 16.20
C ALA A 72 -6.37 -4.34 16.72
N GLU A 73 -5.28 -4.00 17.41
CA GLU A 73 -5.00 -2.66 17.90
C GLU A 73 -3.72 -2.15 17.22
N GLY A 74 -3.70 -0.88 16.90
CA GLY A 74 -2.55 -0.20 16.29
C GLY A 74 -2.94 1.20 15.85
N ILE A 75 -2.01 2.12 15.91
CA ILE A 75 -2.21 3.43 15.29
C ILE A 75 -2.06 3.30 13.76
N HIS A 76 -2.68 4.21 13.02
CA HIS A 76 -2.73 4.17 11.54
C HIS A 76 -1.35 3.90 10.90
N GLY A 77 -0.31 4.61 11.35
CA GLY A 77 1.05 4.44 10.83
C GLY A 77 1.63 3.03 11.04
N GLU A 78 1.33 2.38 12.16
CA GLU A 78 1.74 1.00 12.41
C GLU A 78 1.00 0.03 11.48
N CYS A 79 -0.31 0.23 11.31
CA CYS A 79 -1.11 -0.57 10.37
C CYS A 79 -0.60 -0.41 8.93
N VAL A 80 -0.25 0.81 8.51
CA VAL A 80 0.36 1.08 7.19
C VAL A 80 1.73 0.42 7.09
N GLY A 81 2.54 0.47 8.15
CA GLY A 81 3.84 -0.21 8.20
C GLY A 81 3.71 -1.71 7.94
N VAL A 82 2.83 -2.38 8.67
CA VAL A 82 2.53 -3.81 8.47
C VAL A 82 2.01 -4.08 7.05
N GLY A 83 1.11 -3.22 6.56
CA GLY A 83 0.59 -3.28 5.19
C GLY A 83 1.69 -3.15 4.14
N THR A 84 2.62 -2.21 4.33
CA THR A 84 3.77 -2.01 3.44
C THR A 84 4.63 -3.26 3.35
N PHE A 85 4.95 -3.86 4.51
CA PHE A 85 5.74 -5.08 4.56
C PHE A 85 5.06 -6.26 3.83
N ALA A 86 3.77 -6.43 4.05
CA ALA A 86 2.97 -7.45 3.38
C ALA A 86 2.91 -7.21 1.86
N CYS A 87 2.76 -5.95 1.42
CA CYS A 87 2.75 -5.58 0.01
C CYS A 87 4.10 -5.84 -0.67
N ILE A 88 5.21 -5.45 -0.06
CA ILE A 88 6.56 -5.73 -0.59
C ILE A 88 6.73 -7.22 -0.84
N LYS A 89 6.41 -8.05 0.16
CA LYS A 89 6.50 -9.50 0.07
C LYS A 89 5.64 -10.07 -1.05
N GLU A 90 4.41 -9.59 -1.17
CA GLU A 90 3.47 -10.06 -2.18
C GLU A 90 3.87 -9.61 -3.59
N TYR A 91 4.34 -8.38 -3.77
CA TYR A 91 4.83 -7.88 -5.05
C TYR A 91 6.02 -8.69 -5.55
N HIS A 92 7.02 -8.96 -4.71
CA HIS A 92 8.15 -9.82 -5.11
C HIS A 92 7.70 -11.25 -5.45
N ARG A 93 6.74 -11.79 -4.69
CA ARG A 93 6.13 -13.09 -5.02
C ARG A 93 5.46 -13.05 -6.40
N LEU A 94 4.66 -12.02 -6.69
CA LEU A 94 4.00 -11.84 -7.98
C LEU A 94 5.00 -11.69 -9.12
N ALA A 95 6.05 -10.88 -8.95
CA ALA A 95 7.09 -10.69 -9.95
C ALA A 95 7.86 -11.97 -10.30
N SER A 96 7.93 -12.93 -9.36
CA SER A 96 8.55 -14.25 -9.58
C SER A 96 7.69 -15.22 -10.40
N LEU A 97 6.40 -14.91 -10.60
CA LEU A 97 5.47 -15.76 -11.35
C LEU A 97 5.62 -15.52 -12.85
N PRO A 98 5.22 -16.51 -13.67
CA PRO A 98 5.07 -16.31 -15.12
C PRO A 98 4.10 -15.17 -15.42
N THR A 99 4.16 -14.65 -16.66
CA THR A 99 3.21 -13.65 -17.15
C THR A 99 1.77 -14.12 -16.88
N PRO A 100 0.95 -13.28 -16.23
CA PRO A 100 -0.42 -13.65 -15.88
C PRO A 100 -1.28 -13.84 -17.13
N LYS A 101 -2.42 -14.48 -16.95
CA LYS A 101 -3.46 -14.54 -17.98
C LYS A 101 -4.60 -13.62 -17.57
N ALA A 102 -5.04 -12.79 -18.49
CA ALA A 102 -6.22 -11.97 -18.28
C ALA A 102 -7.45 -12.85 -17.98
N LYS A 103 -8.19 -12.46 -16.96
CA LYS A 103 -9.48 -13.05 -16.62
C LYS A 103 -10.54 -11.94 -16.58
N PRO A 104 -11.75 -12.19 -17.04
CA PRO A 104 -12.86 -11.26 -16.85
C PRO A 104 -13.04 -10.92 -15.37
N PHE A 105 -13.50 -9.70 -15.11
CA PHE A 105 -13.90 -9.31 -13.77
C PHE A 105 -15.10 -10.15 -13.31
N GLU A 106 -14.98 -10.70 -12.12
CA GLU A 106 -16.05 -11.42 -11.43
C GLU A 106 -16.38 -10.68 -10.14
N PRO A 107 -17.60 -10.13 -10.00
CA PRO A 107 -17.96 -9.42 -8.77
C PRO A 107 -17.99 -10.36 -7.57
N LEU A 108 -17.60 -9.86 -6.41
CA LEU A 108 -17.70 -10.60 -5.16
C LEU A 108 -19.17 -10.86 -4.81
N SER A 109 -19.48 -12.10 -4.40
CA SER A 109 -20.83 -12.41 -3.95
C SER A 109 -21.13 -11.78 -2.60
N GLU A 110 -22.38 -11.33 -2.39
CA GLU A 110 -22.80 -10.81 -1.08
C GLU A 110 -22.57 -11.80 0.06
N ALA A 111 -22.77 -13.09 -0.18
CA ALA A 111 -22.52 -14.13 0.80
C ALA A 111 -21.05 -14.16 1.25
N TRP A 112 -20.12 -14.05 0.29
CA TRP A 112 -18.70 -13.98 0.58
C TRP A 112 -18.34 -12.70 1.37
N ILE A 113 -18.91 -11.55 0.97
CA ILE A 113 -18.66 -10.28 1.66
C ILE A 113 -19.15 -10.37 3.11
N ARG A 114 -20.35 -10.92 3.35
CA ARG A 114 -20.89 -11.10 4.71
C ARG A 114 -20.03 -12.05 5.54
N GLU A 115 -19.60 -13.16 4.98
CA GLU A 115 -18.71 -14.10 5.65
C GLU A 115 -17.38 -13.45 6.09
N LYS A 116 -16.77 -12.65 5.23
CA LYS A 116 -15.43 -12.08 5.50
C LYS A 116 -15.46 -10.81 6.35
N PHE A 117 -16.48 -9.98 6.17
CA PHE A 117 -16.54 -8.65 6.79
C PHE A 117 -17.60 -8.55 7.90
N GLY A 118 -18.45 -9.56 8.06
CA GLY A 118 -19.52 -9.56 9.04
C GLY A 118 -20.67 -8.61 8.68
N ASP A 119 -21.79 -8.76 9.38
CA ASP A 119 -23.02 -8.00 9.10
C ASP A 119 -22.90 -6.49 9.36
N ARG A 120 -21.94 -6.09 10.17
CA ARG A 120 -21.68 -4.66 10.48
C ARG A 120 -21.12 -3.91 9.28
N LEU A 121 -20.16 -4.49 8.56
CA LEU A 121 -19.44 -3.85 7.46
C LEU A 121 -20.02 -4.19 6.09
N ALA A 122 -20.57 -5.38 5.93
CA ALA A 122 -21.01 -5.90 4.64
C ALA A 122 -21.98 -4.98 3.89
N PRO A 123 -23.01 -4.34 4.51
CA PRO A 123 -23.93 -3.48 3.75
C PRO A 123 -23.24 -2.30 3.05
N GLY A 124 -22.26 -1.67 3.71
CA GLY A 124 -21.48 -0.59 3.12
C GLY A 124 -20.63 -1.06 1.95
N ILE A 125 -19.91 -2.18 2.15
CA ILE A 125 -19.05 -2.78 1.13
C ILE A 125 -19.85 -3.23 -0.10
N ILE A 126 -21.00 -3.86 0.08
CA ILE A 126 -21.88 -4.28 -1.01
C ILE A 126 -22.31 -3.06 -1.83
N LYS A 127 -22.74 -1.99 -1.16
CA LYS A 127 -23.17 -0.76 -1.82
C LYS A 127 -22.04 -0.10 -2.62
N GLU A 128 -20.83 -0.05 -2.08
CA GLU A 128 -19.67 0.50 -2.79
C GLU A 128 -19.30 -0.34 -4.02
N ASN A 129 -19.41 -1.66 -3.92
CA ASN A 129 -19.10 -2.57 -5.03
C ASN A 129 -20.14 -2.56 -6.16
N GLU A 130 -21.31 -1.92 -6.00
CA GLU A 130 -22.25 -1.71 -7.10
C GLU A 130 -21.63 -0.94 -8.29
N ASN A 131 -20.61 -0.11 -8.01
CA ASN A 131 -19.89 0.68 -9.00
C ASN A 131 -18.38 0.39 -8.96
N ASP A 132 -18.01 -0.89 -8.86
CA ASP A 132 -16.61 -1.30 -8.79
C ASP A 132 -15.85 -0.86 -10.07
N VAL A 133 -14.78 -0.08 -9.85
CA VAL A 133 -13.92 0.39 -10.94
C VAL A 133 -13.27 -0.76 -11.72
N LEU A 134 -13.10 -1.93 -11.10
CA LEU A 134 -12.56 -3.12 -11.74
C LEU A 134 -13.50 -3.68 -12.82
N ALA A 135 -14.80 -3.40 -12.71
CA ALA A 135 -15.77 -3.81 -13.74
C ALA A 135 -15.54 -3.12 -15.10
N THR A 136 -14.91 -1.95 -15.10
CA THR A 136 -14.58 -1.19 -16.32
C THR A 136 -13.12 -1.31 -16.74
N PHE A 137 -12.29 -1.97 -15.93
CA PHE A 137 -10.88 -2.15 -16.21
C PHE A 137 -10.66 -3.34 -17.15
N ASP A 138 -9.89 -3.13 -18.22
CA ASP A 138 -9.47 -4.22 -19.09
C ASP A 138 -8.25 -4.94 -18.46
N PRO A 139 -8.42 -6.19 -17.99
CA PRO A 139 -7.32 -6.95 -17.38
C PRO A 139 -6.20 -7.29 -18.36
N GLN A 140 -6.44 -7.19 -19.69
CA GLN A 140 -5.40 -7.40 -20.68
C GLN A 140 -4.29 -6.37 -20.57
N ASN A 141 -4.58 -5.14 -20.11
CA ASN A 141 -3.56 -4.12 -19.87
C ASN A 141 -2.46 -4.55 -18.89
N ILE A 142 -2.80 -5.36 -17.88
CA ILE A 142 -1.80 -5.90 -16.95
C ILE A 142 -0.88 -6.90 -17.68
N VAL A 143 -1.45 -7.73 -18.54
CA VAL A 143 -0.68 -8.73 -19.31
C VAL A 143 0.27 -8.05 -20.28
N ASP A 144 -0.25 -7.05 -21.01
CA ASP A 144 0.50 -6.31 -22.04
C ASP A 144 1.68 -5.51 -21.46
N HIS A 145 1.54 -5.01 -20.21
CA HIS A 145 2.57 -4.25 -19.50
C HIS A 145 3.27 -5.05 -18.39
N TRP A 146 3.15 -6.40 -18.40
CA TRP A 146 3.67 -7.21 -17.30
C TRP A 146 5.18 -7.06 -17.07
N ASP A 147 5.96 -6.95 -18.12
CA ASP A 147 7.41 -6.79 -18.01
C ASP A 147 7.80 -5.43 -17.42
N GLU A 148 7.06 -4.37 -17.75
CA GLU A 148 7.23 -3.04 -17.16
C GLU A 148 6.84 -3.05 -15.66
N ILE A 149 5.70 -3.68 -15.33
CA ILE A 149 5.25 -3.84 -13.96
C ILE A 149 6.28 -4.64 -13.14
N ARG A 150 6.80 -5.72 -13.70
CA ARG A 150 7.84 -6.54 -13.06
C ARG A 150 9.12 -5.76 -12.83
N ALA A 151 9.52 -4.94 -13.80
CA ALA A 151 10.69 -4.07 -13.67
C ALA A 151 10.52 -3.07 -12.51
N MET A 152 9.37 -2.41 -12.41
CA MET A 152 9.06 -1.50 -11.31
C MET A 152 9.03 -2.21 -9.95
N ILE A 153 8.48 -3.43 -9.88
CA ILE A 153 8.49 -4.21 -8.63
C ILE A 153 9.93 -4.55 -8.20
N ASN A 154 10.81 -4.84 -9.13
CA ASN A 154 12.21 -5.16 -8.85
C ASN A 154 13.03 -3.96 -8.35
N GLU A 155 12.51 -2.73 -8.48
CA GLU A 155 13.09 -1.52 -7.88
C GLU A 155 12.69 -1.34 -6.41
N LEU A 156 11.69 -2.08 -5.92
CA LEU A 156 11.30 -2.05 -4.51
C LEU A 156 12.40 -2.66 -3.64
N PRO A 157 12.52 -2.20 -2.37
CA PRO A 157 13.40 -2.84 -1.41
C PRO A 157 13.10 -4.33 -1.28
N SER A 158 14.11 -5.15 -1.05
CA SER A 158 13.88 -6.55 -0.67
C SER A 158 13.14 -6.65 0.67
N VAL A 159 12.58 -7.81 0.95
CA VAL A 159 11.92 -8.06 2.24
C VAL A 159 12.92 -7.88 3.40
N GLU A 160 14.16 -8.36 3.20
CA GLU A 160 15.24 -8.29 4.19
C GLU A 160 15.67 -6.84 4.44
N GLU A 161 15.77 -6.01 3.40
CA GLU A 161 16.10 -4.57 3.53
C GLU A 161 14.99 -3.82 4.26
N ALA A 162 13.72 -4.07 3.91
CA ALA A 162 12.58 -3.49 4.61
C ALA A 162 12.58 -3.89 6.10
N GLU A 163 12.80 -5.17 6.40
CA GLU A 163 12.87 -5.68 7.77
C GLU A 163 14.02 -5.04 8.57
N ALA A 164 15.18 -4.89 7.95
CA ALA A 164 16.33 -4.23 8.57
C ALA A 164 16.03 -2.76 8.91
N LEU A 165 15.36 -2.04 8.03
CA LEU A 165 14.96 -0.66 8.26
C LEU A 165 13.99 -0.54 9.45
N TYR A 166 12.95 -1.37 9.50
CA TYR A 166 12.00 -1.38 10.63
C TYR A 166 12.69 -1.69 11.96
N LYS A 167 13.53 -2.72 12.01
CA LYS A 167 14.30 -3.07 13.21
C LYS A 167 15.26 -1.94 13.63
N GLY A 168 15.88 -1.26 12.66
CA GLY A 168 16.76 -0.11 12.92
C GLY A 168 16.02 1.09 13.50
N CYS A 169 14.74 1.24 13.22
CA CYS A 169 13.88 2.29 13.77
C CYS A 169 13.17 1.89 15.07
N ASN A 170 13.41 0.71 15.62
CA ASN A 170 12.70 0.13 16.77
C ASN A 170 11.17 0.01 16.53
N ALA A 171 10.79 -0.27 15.30
CA ALA A 171 9.41 -0.46 14.89
C ALA A 171 9.03 -1.96 14.85
#